data_3b26535e565aa0c90692a85ba30e2880
#
_entry.id   3b26535e565aa0c90692a85ba30e2880
#
_cell.length_a   1.000
_cell.length_b   1.000
_cell.length_c   1.000
_cell.angle_alpha   90.00
_cell.angle_beta   90.00
_cell.angle_gamma   90.00
#
_symmetry.space_group_name_H-M   'P 1'
#
loop_
_entity.id
_entity.type
_entity.pdbx_description
1 polymer ?
#
loop_
_entity_poly.entity_id
_entity_poly.type
_entity_poly.pdbx_seq_one_letter_code
_entity_poly.pdbx_strand_id
1 'polypeptide(L)'
;MSSLHRIFREVSSSGETSPPELARLLGLELSTVSAKLRTLVQKGMVEFRDGRKRVGLNPTFGYVVGIDLGGSHIHYALADFRGETLCESDEKIQPEAGPAKLIRQAQKGIRTLVARLPRHGRLRAVAIGVPSPVTPNLGVVTWANNLPGWKDVHLKAELEREFRVPIFLENDANMAAIGEHWRGVARRVENFVFIALGTGIGAGVFVNGKLYVGRTGAAGELYRMNVEWPRWDEDFGDTGHFESYVSGLGIAAEGHKSLDTKSGRRASGLREERDAYFVFEALRQGNPRAREVLERIFTMLGVGVANIVAVLDPDLIVFGGGVSKGAPDLMLATVQKVVRKIQPDPPPLKLSALQDNAQTCGAIFSALGLAQDSVARQLA
;
A
#
# COMPACT_ATOMS: atom_id res chain seq x y z
N MET A 1 -22.25 20.52 12.30
CA MET A 1 -22.48 19.11 11.86
C MET A 1 -23.69 18.55 12.58
N SER A 2 -24.63 17.94 11.84
CA SER A 2 -25.83 17.35 12.41
C SER A 2 -25.51 16.15 13.33
N SER A 3 -26.39 15.83 14.29
CA SER A 3 -26.22 14.64 15.13
C SER A 3 -26.24 13.35 14.29
N LEU A 4 -26.98 13.34 13.17
CA LEU A 4 -27.01 12.20 12.25
C LEU A 4 -25.64 11.94 11.60
N HIS A 5 -24.96 13.00 11.16
CA HIS A 5 -23.60 12.96 10.62
C HIS A 5 -22.60 12.44 11.67
N ARG A 6 -22.67 12.96 12.90
CA ARG A 6 -21.75 12.55 13.98
C ARG A 6 -21.92 11.07 14.33
N ILE A 7 -23.15 10.59 14.44
CA ILE A 7 -23.44 9.20 14.74
C ILE A 7 -22.97 8.28 13.59
N PHE A 8 -23.23 8.64 12.32
CA PHE A 8 -22.76 7.85 11.19
C PHE A 8 -21.23 7.75 11.16
N ARG A 9 -20.52 8.87 11.40
CA ARG A 9 -19.06 8.89 11.49
C ARG A 9 -18.53 7.97 12.58
N GLU A 10 -19.13 8.02 13.77
CA GLU A 10 -18.70 7.20 14.89
C GLU A 10 -18.93 5.70 14.63
N VAL A 11 -20.08 5.31 14.05
CA VAL A 11 -20.32 3.92 13.64
C VAL A 11 -19.33 3.48 12.57
N SER A 12 -18.95 4.36 11.63
CA SER A 12 -18.00 4.04 10.58
C SER A 12 -16.59 3.80 11.12
N SER A 13 -16.15 4.60 12.12
CA SER A 13 -14.80 4.49 12.69
C SER A 13 -14.67 3.37 13.72
N SER A 14 -15.71 3.12 14.52
CA SER A 14 -15.70 2.11 15.57
C SER A 14 -15.97 0.69 15.06
N GLY A 15 -16.48 0.54 13.84
CA GLY A 15 -16.89 -0.75 13.26
C GLY A 15 -18.22 -1.23 13.84
N GLU A 16 -18.21 -1.83 15.04
CA GLU A 16 -19.42 -2.22 15.79
C GLU A 16 -19.43 -1.56 17.16
N THR A 17 -20.55 -0.91 17.50
CA THR A 17 -20.73 -0.19 18.76
C THR A 17 -22.15 -0.41 19.30
N SER A 18 -22.48 0.13 20.46
CA SER A 18 -23.81 0.08 21.04
C SER A 18 -24.46 1.46 21.14
N PRO A 19 -25.79 1.58 21.13
CA PRO A 19 -26.45 2.88 21.30
C PRO A 19 -26.07 3.62 22.59
N PRO A 20 -25.92 2.97 23.77
CA PRO A 20 -25.43 3.63 24.97
C PRO A 20 -23.98 4.14 24.83
N GLU A 21 -23.11 3.38 24.18
CA GLU A 21 -21.71 3.77 23.94
C GLU A 21 -21.63 4.97 23.02
N LEU A 22 -22.41 4.99 21.93
CA LEU A 22 -22.54 6.17 21.05
C LEU A 22 -23.03 7.41 21.79
N ALA A 23 -24.02 7.25 22.68
CA ALA A 23 -24.54 8.32 23.49
C ALA A 23 -23.45 8.93 24.39
N ARG A 24 -22.68 8.07 25.06
CA ARG A 24 -21.55 8.47 25.90
C ARG A 24 -20.44 9.16 25.11
N LEU A 25 -19.98 8.55 23.99
CA LEU A 25 -18.88 9.09 23.19
C LEU A 25 -19.21 10.44 22.54
N LEU A 26 -20.47 10.61 22.12
CA LEU A 26 -20.89 11.81 21.41
C LEU A 26 -21.50 12.88 22.32
N GLY A 27 -21.67 12.59 23.63
CA GLY A 27 -22.35 13.48 24.57
C GLY A 27 -23.80 13.78 24.17
N LEU A 28 -24.54 12.74 23.72
CA LEU A 28 -25.93 12.84 23.27
C LEU A 28 -26.86 12.01 24.17
N GLU A 29 -28.11 12.45 24.30
CA GLU A 29 -29.13 11.65 24.94
C GLU A 29 -29.40 10.34 24.19
N LEU A 30 -29.60 9.22 24.91
CA LEU A 30 -29.84 7.91 24.33
C LEU A 30 -31.09 7.88 23.42
N SER A 31 -32.10 8.65 23.77
CA SER A 31 -33.34 8.83 22.98
C SER A 31 -33.01 9.45 21.61
N THR A 32 -32.15 10.47 21.58
CA THR A 32 -31.69 11.12 20.36
C THR A 32 -30.88 10.15 19.50
N VAL A 33 -29.93 9.44 20.09
CA VAL A 33 -29.13 8.42 19.38
C VAL A 33 -30.05 7.36 18.78
N SER A 34 -30.99 6.83 19.55
CA SER A 34 -31.92 5.80 19.11
C SER A 34 -32.83 6.27 17.96
N ALA A 35 -33.29 7.52 17.98
CA ALA A 35 -34.07 8.10 16.90
C ALA A 35 -33.24 8.27 15.61
N LYS A 36 -32.00 8.76 15.73
CA LYS A 36 -31.09 8.94 14.58
C LYS A 36 -30.62 7.61 14.01
N LEU A 37 -30.36 6.60 14.85
CA LEU A 37 -30.04 5.25 14.36
C LEU A 37 -31.19 4.65 13.56
N ARG A 38 -32.45 4.80 14.01
CA ARG A 38 -33.63 4.38 13.20
C ARG A 38 -33.64 5.02 11.83
N THR A 39 -33.33 6.31 11.75
CA THR A 39 -33.23 7.03 10.44
C THR A 39 -32.12 6.44 9.57
N LEU A 40 -30.94 6.14 10.13
CA LEU A 40 -29.84 5.53 9.37
C LEU A 40 -30.16 4.11 8.92
N VAL A 41 -30.88 3.34 9.74
CA VAL A 41 -31.37 2.00 9.36
C VAL A 41 -32.40 2.07 8.23
N GLN A 42 -33.37 3.00 8.31
CA GLN A 42 -34.34 3.24 7.23
C GLN A 42 -33.67 3.64 5.91
N LYS A 43 -32.56 4.36 5.98
CA LYS A 43 -31.73 4.70 4.82
C LYS A 43 -30.84 3.53 4.35
N GLY A 44 -30.84 2.40 5.05
CA GLY A 44 -30.02 1.22 4.76
C GLY A 44 -28.54 1.40 5.05
N MET A 45 -28.10 2.47 5.72
CA MET A 45 -26.67 2.81 5.95
C MET A 45 -26.05 1.99 7.07
N VAL A 46 -26.84 1.68 8.11
CA VAL A 46 -26.43 0.88 9.26
C VAL A 46 -27.46 -0.21 9.52
N GLU A 47 -27.08 -1.23 10.24
CA GLU A 47 -27.98 -2.29 10.69
C GLU A 47 -27.78 -2.60 12.16
N PHE A 48 -28.83 -3.02 12.83
CA PHE A 48 -28.75 -3.56 14.17
C PHE A 48 -28.39 -5.04 14.15
N ARG A 49 -27.61 -5.44 15.15
CA ARG A 49 -27.17 -6.83 15.41
C ARG A 49 -27.48 -7.24 16.83
N ASP A 50 -27.35 -8.52 17.14
CA ASP A 50 -27.51 -9.09 18.49
C ASP A 50 -28.78 -8.60 19.18
N GLY A 51 -29.94 -8.74 18.55
CA GLY A 51 -31.19 -8.29 19.10
C GLY A 51 -31.24 -6.78 19.36
N ARG A 52 -30.65 -5.97 18.53
CA ARG A 52 -30.51 -4.50 18.61
C ARG A 52 -29.56 -4.00 19.69
N LYS A 53 -28.73 -4.86 20.28
CA LYS A 53 -27.71 -4.44 21.26
C LYS A 53 -26.53 -3.76 20.61
N ARG A 54 -26.20 -4.13 19.40
CA ARG A 54 -25.09 -3.55 18.62
C ARG A 54 -25.58 -2.96 17.30
N VAL A 55 -24.82 -1.99 16.79
CA VAL A 55 -25.04 -1.35 15.50
C VAL A 55 -23.73 -1.26 14.74
N GLY A 56 -23.78 -1.52 13.45
CA GLY A 56 -22.65 -1.41 12.55
C GLY A 56 -23.07 -0.96 11.16
N LEU A 57 -22.12 -0.71 10.27
CA LEU A 57 -22.41 -0.41 8.88
C LEU A 57 -23.17 -1.58 8.22
N ASN A 58 -24.11 -1.27 7.35
CA ASN A 58 -24.76 -2.29 6.52
C ASN A 58 -23.82 -2.64 5.35
N PRO A 59 -23.33 -3.90 5.23
CA PRO A 59 -22.39 -4.30 4.18
C PRO A 59 -22.94 -4.10 2.77
N THR A 60 -24.25 -4.22 2.59
CA THR A 60 -24.90 -4.11 1.28
C THR A 60 -25.27 -2.67 0.88
N PHE A 61 -25.00 -1.67 1.74
CA PHE A 61 -25.31 -0.27 1.44
C PHE A 61 -24.50 0.26 0.26
N GLY A 62 -23.31 -0.27 0.04
CA GLY A 62 -22.47 0.07 -1.07
C GLY A 62 -21.27 -0.85 -1.18
N TYR A 63 -20.51 -0.65 -2.24
CA TYR A 63 -19.34 -1.44 -2.56
C TYR A 63 -18.21 -0.53 -2.99
N VAL A 64 -17.00 -0.96 -2.74
CA VAL A 64 -15.79 -0.23 -3.13
C VAL A 64 -14.86 -1.15 -3.92
N VAL A 65 -14.04 -0.57 -4.78
CA VAL A 65 -13.01 -1.30 -5.51
C VAL A 65 -11.64 -0.75 -5.10
N GLY A 66 -10.77 -1.66 -4.67
CA GLY A 66 -9.35 -1.43 -4.49
C GLY A 66 -8.57 -1.98 -5.67
N ILE A 67 -7.58 -1.24 -6.15
CA ILE A 67 -6.74 -1.62 -7.28
C ILE A 67 -5.28 -1.43 -6.91
N ASP A 68 -4.48 -2.45 -7.18
CA ASP A 68 -3.02 -2.36 -7.23
C ASP A 68 -2.59 -2.41 -8.70
N LEU A 69 -2.14 -1.27 -9.25
CA LEU A 69 -1.59 -1.19 -10.59
C LEU A 69 -0.08 -1.27 -10.50
N GLY A 70 0.45 -2.48 -10.62
CA GLY A 70 1.89 -2.71 -10.63
C GLY A 70 2.53 -2.58 -12.01
N GLY A 71 3.83 -2.85 -12.10
CA GLY A 71 4.60 -2.79 -13.35
C GLY A 71 4.32 -3.92 -14.35
N SER A 72 3.68 -5.03 -13.93
CA SER A 72 3.42 -6.20 -14.77
C SER A 72 2.01 -6.76 -14.69
N HIS A 73 1.27 -6.39 -13.65
CA HIS A 73 -0.09 -6.87 -13.36
C HIS A 73 -0.93 -5.73 -12.80
N ILE A 74 -2.24 -5.86 -12.97
CA ILE A 74 -3.23 -5.10 -12.20
C ILE A 74 -3.98 -6.11 -11.35
N HIS A 75 -3.96 -5.91 -10.05
CA HIS A 75 -4.81 -6.67 -9.13
C HIS A 75 -6.01 -5.82 -8.72
N TYR A 76 -7.19 -6.43 -8.75
CA TYR A 76 -8.46 -5.77 -8.42
C TYR A 76 -9.14 -6.52 -7.28
N ALA A 77 -9.69 -5.79 -6.32
CA ALA A 77 -10.52 -6.35 -5.27
C ALA A 77 -11.82 -5.55 -5.11
N LEU A 78 -12.94 -6.25 -5.09
CA LEU A 78 -14.25 -5.70 -4.74
C LEU A 78 -14.54 -6.01 -3.28
N ALA A 79 -14.88 -4.99 -2.50
CA ALA A 79 -15.24 -5.15 -1.11
C ALA A 79 -16.62 -4.53 -0.81
N ASP A 80 -17.27 -5.05 0.25
CA ASP A 80 -18.50 -4.50 0.79
C ASP A 80 -18.26 -3.20 1.58
N PHE A 81 -19.32 -2.61 2.12
CA PHE A 81 -19.23 -1.33 2.84
C PHE A 81 -18.56 -1.42 4.22
N ARG A 82 -18.13 -2.61 4.64
CA ARG A 82 -17.30 -2.86 5.84
C ARG A 82 -15.84 -3.14 5.49
N GLY A 83 -15.54 -3.34 4.21
CA GLY A 83 -14.22 -3.66 3.72
C GLY A 83 -13.90 -5.15 3.70
N GLU A 84 -14.95 -6.00 3.76
CA GLU A 84 -14.74 -7.42 3.54
C GLU A 84 -14.68 -7.68 2.03
N THR A 85 -13.58 -8.31 1.59
CA THR A 85 -13.36 -8.64 0.19
C THR A 85 -14.33 -9.71 -0.28
N LEU A 86 -15.04 -9.43 -1.36
CA LEU A 86 -16.04 -10.32 -1.95
C LEU A 86 -15.50 -11.11 -3.14
N CYS A 87 -14.69 -10.48 -3.95
CA CYS A 87 -14.00 -11.14 -5.06
C CYS A 87 -12.79 -10.34 -5.51
N GLU A 88 -11.87 -11.04 -6.14
CA GLU A 88 -10.62 -10.51 -6.65
C GLU A 88 -10.40 -10.97 -8.09
N SER A 89 -9.55 -10.27 -8.81
CA SER A 89 -9.09 -10.69 -10.14
C SER A 89 -7.75 -10.06 -10.47
N ASP A 90 -6.94 -10.81 -11.23
CA ASP A 90 -5.63 -10.38 -11.71
C ASP A 90 -5.63 -10.30 -13.23
N GLU A 91 -5.01 -9.25 -13.76
CA GLU A 91 -4.78 -9.09 -15.18
C GLU A 91 -3.30 -8.76 -15.44
N LYS A 92 -2.69 -9.48 -16.39
CA LYS A 92 -1.36 -9.10 -16.89
C LYS A 92 -1.45 -7.81 -17.69
N ILE A 93 -0.45 -6.95 -17.54
CA ILE A 93 -0.30 -5.77 -18.37
C ILE A 93 0.85 -5.92 -19.35
N GLN A 94 0.80 -5.10 -20.39
CA GLN A 94 1.91 -4.86 -21.31
C GLN A 94 2.37 -3.44 -21.08
N PRO A 95 3.43 -3.19 -20.30
CA PRO A 95 3.85 -1.83 -19.93
C PRO A 95 4.05 -0.93 -21.13
N GLU A 96 4.55 -1.48 -22.24
CA GLU A 96 4.83 -0.76 -23.50
C GLU A 96 3.55 -0.27 -24.21
N ALA A 97 2.39 -0.74 -23.76
CA ALA A 97 1.11 -0.35 -24.36
C ALA A 97 0.70 1.13 -24.11
N GLY A 98 1.39 1.78 -23.19
CA GLY A 98 1.18 3.19 -22.86
C GLY A 98 -0.07 3.48 -22.01
N PRO A 99 -0.21 4.73 -21.52
CA PRO A 99 -1.24 5.08 -20.51
C PRO A 99 -2.66 4.80 -20.98
N ALA A 100 -3.01 5.19 -22.19
CA ALA A 100 -4.39 5.08 -22.70
C ALA A 100 -4.90 3.63 -22.73
N LYS A 101 -4.04 2.64 -23.02
CA LYS A 101 -4.42 1.22 -23.03
C LYS A 101 -4.58 0.69 -21.60
N LEU A 102 -3.66 1.05 -20.70
CA LEU A 102 -3.72 0.63 -19.31
C LEU A 102 -4.93 1.26 -18.58
N ILE A 103 -5.25 2.53 -18.85
CA ILE A 103 -6.46 3.17 -18.34
C ILE A 103 -7.71 2.40 -18.79
N ARG A 104 -7.82 2.07 -20.10
CA ARG A 104 -8.94 1.26 -20.60
C ARG A 104 -9.00 -0.13 -19.97
N GLN A 105 -7.84 -0.73 -19.69
CA GLN A 105 -7.78 -2.03 -19.00
C GLN A 105 -8.28 -1.90 -17.57
N ALA A 106 -7.84 -0.89 -16.81
CA ALA A 106 -8.34 -0.60 -15.47
C ALA A 106 -9.86 -0.36 -15.47
N GLN A 107 -10.36 0.45 -16.40
CA GLN A 107 -11.81 0.68 -16.58
C GLN A 107 -12.58 -0.61 -16.85
N LYS A 108 -12.06 -1.48 -17.71
CA LYS A 108 -12.67 -2.80 -18.01
C LYS A 108 -12.70 -3.68 -16.78
N GLY A 109 -11.60 -3.77 -16.01
CA GLY A 109 -11.52 -4.55 -14.77
C GLY A 109 -12.55 -4.09 -13.75
N ILE A 110 -12.65 -2.76 -13.51
CA ILE A 110 -13.68 -2.19 -12.62
C ILE A 110 -15.08 -2.57 -13.10
N ARG A 111 -15.39 -2.40 -14.39
CA ARG A 111 -16.71 -2.79 -14.94
C ARG A 111 -17.02 -4.26 -14.73
N THR A 112 -16.04 -5.14 -14.92
CA THR A 112 -16.18 -6.58 -14.71
C THR A 112 -16.53 -6.92 -13.26
N LEU A 113 -15.90 -6.26 -12.28
CA LEU A 113 -16.23 -6.43 -10.87
C LEU A 113 -17.60 -5.85 -10.53
N VAL A 114 -17.90 -4.65 -11.01
CA VAL A 114 -19.20 -3.99 -10.78
C VAL A 114 -20.36 -4.79 -11.38
N ALA A 115 -20.16 -5.48 -12.49
CA ALA A 115 -21.18 -6.35 -13.08
C ALA A 115 -21.54 -7.57 -12.19
N ARG A 116 -20.70 -7.92 -11.22
CA ARG A 116 -20.96 -8.99 -10.23
C ARG A 116 -21.76 -8.51 -9.01
N LEU A 117 -22.02 -7.19 -8.90
CA LEU A 117 -22.79 -6.65 -7.79
C LEU A 117 -24.24 -7.15 -7.81
N PRO A 118 -24.88 -7.29 -6.65
CA PRO A 118 -26.32 -7.55 -6.57
C PRO A 118 -27.14 -6.50 -7.34
N ARG A 119 -28.34 -6.84 -7.77
CA ARG A 119 -29.23 -5.99 -8.61
C ARG A 119 -29.34 -4.53 -8.16
N HIS A 120 -29.25 -4.28 -6.86
CA HIS A 120 -29.31 -2.93 -6.27
C HIS A 120 -27.98 -2.47 -5.68
N GLY A 121 -26.90 -3.23 -5.92
CA GLY A 121 -25.58 -2.88 -5.48
C GLY A 121 -25.07 -1.63 -6.16
N ARG A 122 -24.39 -0.74 -5.39
CA ARG A 122 -23.86 0.53 -5.92
C ARG A 122 -22.38 0.63 -5.61
N LEU A 123 -21.57 0.85 -6.64
CA LEU A 123 -20.20 1.30 -6.46
C LEU A 123 -20.23 2.68 -5.79
N ARG A 124 -19.44 2.87 -4.73
CA ARG A 124 -19.38 4.12 -3.95
C ARG A 124 -18.09 4.87 -4.11
N ALA A 125 -16.98 4.15 -4.28
CA ALA A 125 -15.66 4.73 -4.50
C ALA A 125 -14.71 3.69 -5.10
N VAL A 126 -13.61 4.18 -5.67
CA VAL A 126 -12.48 3.37 -6.12
C VAL A 126 -11.19 3.97 -5.55
N ALA A 127 -10.25 3.14 -5.13
CA ALA A 127 -8.89 3.58 -4.83
C ALA A 127 -7.86 2.74 -5.59
N ILE A 128 -6.76 3.39 -5.98
CA ILE A 128 -5.74 2.79 -6.84
C ILE A 128 -4.37 3.13 -6.30
N GLY A 129 -3.56 2.10 -6.05
CA GLY A 129 -2.12 2.21 -5.87
C GLY A 129 -1.41 2.20 -7.23
N VAL A 130 -0.45 3.08 -7.43
CA VAL A 130 0.36 3.15 -8.66
C VAL A 130 1.85 3.22 -8.32
N PRO A 131 2.75 2.66 -9.15
CA PRO A 131 4.19 2.67 -8.90
C PRO A 131 4.82 4.02 -9.31
N SER A 132 4.33 5.09 -8.69
CA SER A 132 4.71 6.47 -9.02
C SER A 132 4.32 7.42 -7.91
N PRO A 133 5.06 8.52 -7.71
CA PRO A 133 4.54 9.66 -6.98
C PRO A 133 3.26 10.20 -7.62
N VAL A 134 2.32 10.59 -6.76
CA VAL A 134 1.03 11.16 -7.15
C VAL A 134 0.95 12.58 -6.62
N THR A 135 0.61 13.54 -7.47
CA THR A 135 0.42 14.93 -7.04
C THR A 135 -0.70 15.02 -6.02
N PRO A 136 -0.43 15.50 -4.79
CA PRO A 136 -1.44 15.62 -3.76
C PRO A 136 -2.65 16.44 -4.25
N ASN A 137 -3.86 15.99 -3.90
CA ASN A 137 -5.17 16.59 -4.26
C ASN A 137 -5.54 16.52 -5.74
N LEU A 138 -4.61 16.53 -6.68
CA LEU A 138 -4.91 16.48 -8.13
C LEU A 138 -5.07 15.05 -8.63
N GLY A 139 -4.36 14.09 -8.03
CA GLY A 139 -4.37 12.70 -8.47
C GLY A 139 -3.80 12.53 -9.87
N VAL A 140 -2.71 13.24 -10.16
CA VAL A 140 -1.94 13.13 -11.39
C VAL A 140 -0.72 12.25 -11.10
N VAL A 141 -0.54 11.21 -11.91
CA VAL A 141 0.68 10.38 -11.88
C VAL A 141 1.80 11.18 -12.52
N THR A 142 2.83 11.53 -11.76
CA THR A 142 3.86 12.47 -12.23
C THR A 142 4.85 11.81 -13.18
N TRP A 143 5.38 10.64 -12.80
CA TRP A 143 6.20 9.77 -13.66
C TRP A 143 6.22 8.36 -13.10
N ALA A 144 6.27 7.35 -13.93
CA ALA A 144 6.41 5.97 -13.52
C ALA A 144 7.50 5.29 -14.35
N ASN A 145 8.67 5.06 -13.77
CA ASN A 145 9.82 4.48 -14.45
C ASN A 145 9.53 3.10 -15.06
N ASN A 146 8.65 2.34 -14.40
CA ASN A 146 8.25 1.00 -14.83
C ASN A 146 7.09 0.98 -15.85
N LEU A 147 6.53 2.15 -16.19
CA LEU A 147 5.40 2.29 -17.11
C LEU A 147 5.72 3.34 -18.19
N PRO A 148 6.23 2.92 -19.36
CA PRO A 148 6.61 3.84 -20.43
C PRO A 148 5.49 4.80 -20.84
N GLY A 149 5.82 6.08 -20.96
CA GLY A 149 4.89 7.14 -21.32
C GLY A 149 3.98 7.64 -20.18
N TRP A 150 4.14 7.13 -18.97
CA TRP A 150 3.42 7.60 -17.80
C TRP A 150 4.09 8.85 -17.21
N LYS A 151 3.83 9.98 -17.83
CA LYS A 151 4.26 11.30 -17.37
C LYS A 151 3.04 12.22 -17.39
N ASP A 152 2.75 12.83 -16.25
CA ASP A 152 1.63 13.76 -16.05
C ASP A 152 0.26 13.16 -16.47
N VAL A 153 0.03 11.88 -16.11
CA VAL A 153 -1.18 11.15 -16.49
C VAL A 153 -2.32 11.45 -15.52
N HIS A 154 -3.43 11.98 -16.04
CA HIS A 154 -4.63 12.35 -15.27
C HIS A 154 -5.56 11.14 -15.01
N LEU A 155 -5.03 10.06 -14.45
CA LEU A 155 -5.74 8.79 -14.24
C LEU A 155 -7.02 8.98 -13.41
N LYS A 156 -6.95 9.75 -12.33
CA LYS A 156 -8.10 10.03 -11.46
C LYS A 156 -9.26 10.63 -12.24
N ALA A 157 -9.01 11.70 -13.00
CA ALA A 157 -10.03 12.39 -13.78
C ALA A 157 -10.70 11.49 -14.83
N GLU A 158 -9.91 10.63 -15.49
CA GLU A 158 -10.44 9.67 -16.47
C GLU A 158 -11.41 8.66 -15.84
N LEU A 159 -11.10 8.18 -14.65
CA LEU A 159 -11.94 7.22 -13.93
C LEU A 159 -13.17 7.89 -13.29
N GLU A 160 -13.02 9.10 -12.72
CA GLU A 160 -14.15 9.87 -12.18
C GLU A 160 -15.19 10.21 -13.28
N ARG A 161 -14.71 10.54 -14.49
CA ARG A 161 -15.57 10.80 -15.65
C ARG A 161 -16.42 9.58 -16.03
N GLU A 162 -15.84 8.38 -15.96
CA GLU A 162 -16.53 7.15 -16.35
C GLU A 162 -17.46 6.62 -15.27
N PHE A 163 -16.95 6.47 -14.05
CA PHE A 163 -17.70 5.80 -12.99
C PHE A 163 -18.58 6.72 -12.16
N ARG A 164 -18.35 8.02 -12.22
CA ARG A 164 -19.10 9.07 -11.48
C ARG A 164 -19.13 8.80 -9.97
N VAL A 165 -18.06 8.24 -9.45
CA VAL A 165 -17.81 8.02 -8.03
C VAL A 165 -16.48 8.67 -7.66
N PRO A 166 -16.26 9.01 -6.38
CA PRO A 166 -14.98 9.51 -5.92
C PRO A 166 -13.86 8.48 -6.16
N ILE A 167 -12.72 8.99 -6.65
CA ILE A 167 -11.51 8.19 -6.89
C ILE A 167 -10.39 8.68 -5.98
N PHE A 168 -9.72 7.75 -5.29
CA PHE A 168 -8.47 8.00 -4.57
C PHE A 168 -7.32 7.38 -5.34
N LEU A 169 -6.25 8.13 -5.51
CA LEU A 169 -5.04 7.69 -6.18
C LEU A 169 -3.84 7.98 -5.29
N GLU A 170 -2.99 6.98 -5.08
CA GLU A 170 -1.82 7.08 -4.20
C GLU A 170 -0.67 6.21 -4.74
N ASN A 171 0.57 6.51 -4.28
CA ASN A 171 1.72 5.65 -4.52
C ASN A 171 1.53 4.26 -3.91
N ASP A 172 2.08 3.23 -4.55
CA ASP A 172 1.95 1.81 -4.15
C ASP A 172 2.53 1.51 -2.75
N ALA A 173 3.73 2.03 -2.41
CA ALA A 173 4.32 1.84 -1.09
C ALA A 173 3.53 2.58 0.01
N ASN A 174 3.00 3.77 -0.30
CA ASN A 174 2.09 4.49 0.58
C ASN A 174 0.79 3.69 0.79
N MET A 175 0.26 3.11 -0.28
CA MET A 175 -0.94 2.29 -0.20
C MET A 175 -0.72 1.04 0.66
N ALA A 176 0.45 0.38 0.53
CA ALA A 176 0.82 -0.74 1.38
C ALA A 176 0.95 -0.33 2.86
N ALA A 177 1.54 0.83 3.14
CA ALA A 177 1.61 1.38 4.50
C ALA A 177 0.20 1.63 5.10
N ILE A 178 -0.74 2.15 4.31
CA ILE A 178 -2.14 2.30 4.73
C ILE A 178 -2.74 0.94 5.09
N GLY A 179 -2.47 -0.10 4.29
CA GLY A 179 -2.94 -1.46 4.54
C GLY A 179 -2.40 -2.02 5.86
N GLU A 180 -1.09 -1.89 6.10
CA GLU A 180 -0.44 -2.32 7.34
C GLU A 180 -0.94 -1.55 8.58
N HIS A 181 -1.26 -0.27 8.43
CA HIS A 181 -1.87 0.52 9.49
C HIS A 181 -3.31 0.08 9.79
N TRP A 182 -4.05 -0.36 8.78
CA TRP A 182 -5.44 -0.79 8.97
C TRP A 182 -5.57 -2.20 9.54
N ARG A 183 -4.92 -3.20 8.91
CA ARG A 183 -5.09 -4.63 9.22
C ARG A 183 -3.79 -5.41 9.45
N GLY A 184 -2.63 -4.76 9.31
CA GLY A 184 -1.32 -5.39 9.43
C GLY A 184 -0.64 -5.21 10.78
N VAL A 185 0.70 -5.34 10.77
CA VAL A 185 1.56 -5.27 11.97
C VAL A 185 1.69 -3.86 12.53
N ALA A 186 1.37 -2.83 11.75
CA ALA A 186 1.40 -1.42 12.16
C ALA A 186 0.04 -0.93 12.70
N ARG A 187 -0.93 -1.83 12.92
CA ARG A 187 -2.21 -1.45 13.47
C ARG A 187 -2.05 -0.75 14.84
N ARG A 188 -2.59 0.47 14.97
CA ARG A 188 -2.49 1.34 16.14
C ARG A 188 -1.09 1.89 16.42
N VAL A 189 -0.16 1.79 15.46
CA VAL A 189 1.15 2.44 15.54
C VAL A 189 1.05 3.79 14.85
N GLU A 190 1.35 4.87 15.56
CA GLU A 190 1.17 6.22 15.02
C GLU A 190 2.33 6.70 14.16
N ASN A 191 3.56 6.25 14.49
CA ASN A 191 4.77 6.64 13.78
C ASN A 191 5.48 5.38 13.28
N PHE A 192 5.43 5.11 12.01
CA PHE A 192 6.13 3.96 11.42
C PHE A 192 6.52 4.22 9.97
N VAL A 193 7.46 3.44 9.50
CA VAL A 193 7.84 3.41 8.09
C VAL A 193 7.65 2.01 7.54
N PHE A 194 6.87 1.90 6.48
CA PHE A 194 6.78 0.71 5.67
C PHE A 194 7.79 0.81 4.53
N ILE A 195 8.67 -0.17 4.36
CA ILE A 195 9.67 -0.23 3.30
C ILE A 195 9.29 -1.35 2.33
N ALA A 196 8.93 -0.98 1.12
CA ALA A 196 8.64 -1.92 0.04
C ALA A 196 9.94 -2.30 -0.68
N LEU A 197 10.36 -3.55 -0.55
CA LEU A 197 11.54 -4.12 -1.20
C LEU A 197 11.10 -5.11 -2.29
N GLY A 198 10.95 -4.60 -3.50
CA GLY A 198 10.53 -5.36 -4.67
C GLY A 198 11.54 -5.26 -5.81
N THR A 199 11.06 -5.07 -7.04
CA THR A 199 11.89 -4.71 -8.21
C THR A 199 12.70 -3.44 -7.92
N GLY A 200 12.06 -2.47 -7.26
CA GLY A 200 12.65 -1.24 -6.73
C GLY A 200 12.55 -1.18 -5.21
N ILE A 201 12.80 0.02 -4.65
CA ILE A 201 12.60 0.34 -3.24
C ILE A 201 11.77 1.62 -3.10
N GLY A 202 10.73 1.56 -2.28
CA GLY A 202 9.92 2.70 -1.87
C GLY A 202 9.56 2.63 -0.40
N ALA A 203 9.00 3.70 0.15
CA ALA A 203 8.47 3.66 1.50
C ALA A 203 7.19 4.47 1.67
N GLY A 204 6.31 3.99 2.55
CA GLY A 204 5.21 4.76 3.09
C GLY A 204 5.52 5.19 4.52
N VAL A 205 5.42 6.48 4.79
CA VAL A 205 5.78 7.09 6.08
C VAL A 205 4.52 7.52 6.82
N PHE A 206 4.33 7.05 8.04
CA PHE A 206 3.26 7.48 8.94
C PHE A 206 3.82 8.31 10.08
N VAL A 207 3.21 9.48 10.31
CA VAL A 207 3.53 10.39 11.40
C VAL A 207 2.24 10.82 12.09
N ASN A 208 2.16 10.65 13.41
CA ASN A 208 0.96 10.96 14.19
C ASN A 208 -0.32 10.29 13.64
N GLY A 209 -0.22 9.02 13.26
CA GLY A 209 -1.33 8.22 12.74
C GLY A 209 -1.80 8.61 11.34
N LYS A 210 -1.02 9.41 10.60
CA LYS A 210 -1.37 9.88 9.25
C LYS A 210 -0.25 9.61 8.25
N LEU A 211 -0.62 9.25 7.05
CA LEU A 211 0.33 9.16 5.95
C LEU A 211 0.97 10.52 5.68
N TYR A 212 2.29 10.55 5.65
CA TYR A 212 3.08 11.74 5.31
C TYR A 212 3.53 11.65 3.85
N VAL A 213 2.92 12.45 2.99
CA VAL A 213 3.21 12.43 1.54
C VAL A 213 4.24 13.48 1.12
N GLY A 214 4.62 14.38 2.02
CA GLY A 214 5.56 15.48 1.70
C GLY A 214 4.94 16.56 0.81
N ARG A 215 5.77 17.54 0.41
CA ARG A 215 5.34 18.71 -0.36
C ARG A 215 4.85 18.37 -1.77
N THR A 216 5.45 17.38 -2.42
CA THR A 216 5.21 17.03 -3.82
C THR A 216 4.55 15.67 -4.00
N GLY A 217 4.25 14.95 -2.90
CA GLY A 217 3.82 13.56 -2.94
C GLY A 217 4.97 12.55 -3.05
N ALA A 218 6.21 13.00 -2.87
CA ALA A 218 7.40 12.17 -3.04
C ALA A 218 8.13 11.86 -1.70
N ALA A 219 7.44 11.95 -0.56
CA ALA A 219 8.00 11.41 0.68
C ALA A 219 8.08 9.89 0.57
N GLY A 220 9.18 9.32 1.04
CA GLY A 220 9.40 7.87 0.95
C GLY A 220 10.06 7.37 -0.33
N GLU A 221 10.43 8.26 -1.26
CA GLU A 221 11.20 7.93 -2.47
C GLU A 221 12.66 7.57 -2.12
N LEU A 222 12.83 6.44 -1.39
CA LEU A 222 14.11 6.01 -0.83
C LEU A 222 15.16 5.69 -1.89
N TYR A 223 14.76 5.37 -3.11
CA TYR A 223 15.67 5.03 -4.19
C TYR A 223 16.75 6.10 -4.41
N ARG A 224 16.44 7.37 -4.12
CA ARG A 224 17.36 8.52 -4.26
C ARG A 224 18.33 8.70 -3.10
N MET A 225 18.18 7.98 -1.99
CA MET A 225 19.13 8.10 -0.88
C MET A 225 20.54 7.74 -1.35
N ASN A 226 21.52 8.56 -0.96
CA ASN A 226 22.92 8.20 -1.13
C ASN A 226 23.45 7.71 0.24
N VAL A 227 23.94 6.48 0.29
CA VAL A 227 24.52 5.85 1.49
C VAL A 227 26.04 5.70 1.39
N GLU A 228 26.63 6.14 0.28
CA GLU A 228 28.08 6.15 0.02
C GLU A 228 28.51 7.55 -0.44
N TRP A 229 28.86 8.43 0.50
CA TRP A 229 29.21 9.82 0.20
C TRP A 229 30.28 10.00 -0.89
N PRO A 230 31.29 9.11 -1.08
CA PRO A 230 32.27 9.29 -2.15
C PRO A 230 31.68 9.21 -3.58
N ARG A 231 30.45 8.69 -3.70
CA ARG A 231 29.73 8.51 -4.98
C ARG A 231 28.55 9.46 -5.14
N TRP A 232 28.60 10.61 -4.45
CA TRP A 232 27.49 11.58 -4.42
C TRP A 232 27.23 12.24 -5.78
N ASP A 233 28.23 12.31 -6.66
CA ASP A 233 28.21 12.92 -7.99
C ASP A 233 28.04 11.90 -9.13
N GLU A 234 27.94 10.61 -8.83
CA GLU A 234 27.67 9.60 -9.83
C GLU A 234 26.20 9.64 -10.29
N ASP A 235 25.99 9.53 -11.60
CA ASP A 235 24.66 9.43 -12.19
C ASP A 235 24.18 7.98 -12.20
N PHE A 236 23.19 7.67 -11.38
CA PHE A 236 22.55 6.36 -11.31
C PHE A 236 21.27 6.29 -12.19
N GLY A 237 21.03 7.32 -13.01
CA GLY A 237 19.84 7.41 -13.86
C GLY A 237 18.55 7.37 -13.08
N ASP A 238 17.55 6.73 -13.66
CA ASP A 238 16.22 6.63 -13.05
C ASP A 238 16.14 5.67 -11.84
N THR A 239 17.16 4.82 -11.65
CA THR A 239 17.19 3.84 -10.55
C THR A 239 17.60 4.49 -9.22
N GLY A 240 18.44 5.51 -9.24
CA GLY A 240 18.98 6.12 -8.03
C GLY A 240 19.99 5.24 -7.29
N HIS A 241 20.76 5.87 -6.38
CA HIS A 241 21.89 5.20 -5.73
C HIS A 241 21.45 4.03 -4.85
N PHE A 242 20.54 4.25 -3.91
CA PHE A 242 20.17 3.24 -2.93
C PHE A 242 19.46 2.02 -3.57
N GLU A 243 18.57 2.29 -4.51
CA GLU A 243 17.85 1.23 -5.23
C GLU A 243 18.80 0.33 -6.03
N SER A 244 19.84 0.91 -6.66
CA SER A 244 20.80 0.15 -7.47
C SER A 244 21.52 -0.97 -6.69
N TYR A 245 21.48 -0.92 -5.36
CA TYR A 245 22.05 -1.96 -4.49
C TYR A 245 21.02 -2.84 -3.83
N VAL A 246 19.99 -2.25 -3.17
CA VAL A 246 19.15 -3.00 -2.22
C VAL A 246 17.86 -3.55 -2.82
N SER A 247 17.54 -3.17 -4.04
CA SER A 247 16.37 -3.69 -4.77
C SER A 247 16.61 -5.08 -5.36
N GLY A 248 15.54 -5.71 -5.83
CA GLY A 248 15.64 -6.97 -6.57
C GLY A 248 16.55 -6.85 -7.82
N LEU A 249 16.50 -5.72 -8.53
CA LEU A 249 17.39 -5.45 -9.66
C LEU A 249 18.85 -5.33 -9.22
N GLY A 250 19.11 -4.64 -8.11
CA GLY A 250 20.46 -4.50 -7.54
C GLY A 250 21.02 -5.84 -7.08
N ILE A 251 20.21 -6.65 -6.38
CA ILE A 251 20.61 -8.00 -5.96
C ILE A 251 20.93 -8.89 -7.16
N ALA A 252 20.10 -8.86 -8.21
CA ALA A 252 20.34 -9.63 -9.42
C ALA A 252 21.65 -9.21 -10.11
N ALA A 253 21.87 -7.90 -10.27
CA ALA A 253 23.08 -7.37 -10.88
C ALA A 253 24.35 -7.79 -10.12
N GLU A 254 24.33 -7.73 -8.79
CA GLU A 254 25.47 -8.11 -7.97
C GLU A 254 25.66 -9.64 -7.93
N GLY A 255 24.56 -10.39 -7.95
CA GLY A 255 24.60 -11.85 -8.07
C GLY A 255 25.26 -12.30 -9.36
N HIS A 256 24.95 -11.67 -10.50
CA HIS A 256 25.59 -11.99 -11.77
C HIS A 256 27.09 -11.70 -11.81
N LYS A 257 27.57 -10.70 -11.05
CA LYS A 257 29.00 -10.40 -10.94
C LYS A 257 29.72 -11.43 -10.05
N SER A 258 29.08 -11.89 -8.99
CA SER A 258 29.71 -12.63 -7.90
C SER A 258 29.51 -14.16 -7.98
N LEU A 259 28.41 -14.62 -8.59
CA LEU A 259 28.09 -16.03 -8.74
C LEU A 259 28.49 -16.52 -10.13
N ASP A 260 29.21 -17.63 -10.21
CA ASP A 260 29.65 -18.24 -11.48
C ASP A 260 28.44 -18.82 -12.21
N THR A 261 27.80 -18.04 -13.06
CA THR A 261 26.53 -18.37 -13.74
C THR A 261 26.72 -19.26 -14.98
N LYS A 262 27.91 -19.85 -15.19
CA LYS A 262 28.19 -20.72 -16.35
C LYS A 262 27.32 -21.98 -16.43
N SER A 263 26.72 -22.42 -15.30
CA SER A 263 25.83 -23.59 -15.24
C SER A 263 24.34 -23.28 -15.44
N GLY A 264 23.92 -22.02 -15.39
CA GLY A 264 22.51 -21.60 -15.48
C GLY A 264 22.04 -21.06 -16.84
N ARG A 265 22.93 -20.90 -17.82
CA ARG A 265 22.62 -20.27 -19.11
C ARG A 265 21.72 -21.06 -20.07
N ARG A 266 21.10 -22.16 -19.67
CA ARG A 266 20.36 -23.06 -20.58
C ARG A 266 18.84 -23.03 -20.52
N ALA A 267 18.22 -22.23 -19.67
CA ALA A 267 16.74 -22.15 -19.67
C ALA A 267 16.33 -20.76 -19.17
N SER A 268 15.95 -19.89 -20.08
CA SER A 268 15.00 -18.81 -19.85
C SER A 268 15.37 -17.45 -20.43
N GLY A 269 14.34 -16.73 -20.86
CA GLY A 269 14.45 -15.50 -21.61
C GLY A 269 14.79 -14.28 -20.73
N LEU A 270 14.98 -13.12 -21.35
CA LEU A 270 15.35 -11.80 -20.81
C LEU A 270 14.73 -11.36 -19.46
N ARG A 271 13.71 -12.06 -18.94
CA ARG A 271 13.09 -11.80 -17.64
C ARG A 271 13.89 -12.34 -16.47
N GLU A 272 14.56 -13.48 -16.61
CA GLU A 272 15.30 -14.14 -15.52
C GLU A 272 16.63 -13.45 -15.21
N GLU A 273 17.22 -12.74 -16.17
CA GLU A 273 18.46 -11.97 -15.93
C GLU A 273 18.26 -10.77 -14.98
N ARG A 274 17.00 -10.35 -14.75
CA ARG A 274 16.65 -9.22 -13.85
C ARG A 274 15.99 -9.65 -12.55
N ASP A 275 15.89 -10.94 -12.28
CA ASP A 275 15.23 -11.46 -11.09
C ASP A 275 16.26 -11.89 -10.04
N ALA A 276 16.13 -11.37 -8.82
CA ALA A 276 16.96 -11.76 -7.67
C ALA A 276 16.75 -13.21 -7.22
N TYR A 277 15.75 -13.93 -7.74
CA TYR A 277 15.37 -15.27 -7.31
C TYR A 277 16.54 -16.26 -7.33
N PHE A 278 17.40 -16.22 -8.35
CA PHE A 278 18.54 -17.11 -8.45
C PHE A 278 19.57 -16.92 -7.31
N VAL A 279 19.72 -15.69 -6.78
CA VAL A 279 20.62 -15.43 -5.65
C VAL A 279 20.05 -16.03 -4.36
N PHE A 280 18.75 -15.88 -4.15
CA PHE A 280 18.05 -16.48 -3.02
C PHE A 280 18.04 -18.02 -3.10
N GLU A 281 17.90 -18.56 -4.30
CA GLU A 281 17.97 -20.00 -4.52
C GLU A 281 19.38 -20.54 -4.23
N ALA A 282 20.43 -19.87 -4.71
CA ALA A 282 21.80 -20.21 -4.39
C ALA A 282 22.07 -20.14 -2.86
N LEU A 283 21.49 -19.16 -2.15
CA LEU A 283 21.57 -19.09 -0.70
C LEU A 283 20.91 -20.32 -0.05
N ARG A 284 19.71 -20.72 -0.50
CA ARG A 284 19.02 -21.92 0.01
C ARG A 284 19.81 -23.21 -0.21
N GLN A 285 20.56 -23.27 -1.31
CA GLN A 285 21.47 -24.37 -1.62
C GLN A 285 22.81 -24.32 -0.85
N GLY A 286 22.95 -23.34 0.07
CA GLY A 286 24.15 -23.20 0.92
C GLY A 286 25.36 -22.57 0.22
N ASN A 287 25.18 -21.86 -0.91
CA ASN A 287 26.27 -21.19 -1.60
C ASN A 287 26.84 -20.03 -0.74
N PRO A 288 28.13 -20.10 -0.32
CA PRO A 288 28.69 -19.08 0.55
C PRO A 288 28.83 -17.71 -0.11
N ARG A 289 29.04 -17.65 -1.41
CA ARG A 289 29.12 -16.38 -2.16
C ARG A 289 27.77 -15.69 -2.22
N ALA A 290 26.67 -16.45 -2.39
CA ALA A 290 25.31 -15.87 -2.34
C ALA A 290 25.01 -15.27 -0.97
N ARG A 291 25.43 -15.93 0.11
CA ARG A 291 25.32 -15.39 1.47
C ARG A 291 26.11 -14.09 1.63
N GLU A 292 27.37 -14.08 1.20
CA GLU A 292 28.23 -12.88 1.28
C GLU A 292 27.65 -11.68 0.51
N VAL A 293 27.15 -11.92 -0.70
CA VAL A 293 26.46 -10.89 -1.51
C VAL A 293 25.27 -10.30 -0.76
N LEU A 294 24.39 -11.17 -0.24
CA LEU A 294 23.19 -10.72 0.47
C LEU A 294 23.51 -10.03 1.79
N GLU A 295 24.49 -10.52 2.56
CA GLU A 295 24.93 -9.87 3.81
C GLU A 295 25.48 -8.46 3.54
N ARG A 296 26.23 -8.25 2.48
CA ARG A 296 26.73 -6.93 2.08
C ARG A 296 25.58 -5.99 1.69
N ILE A 297 24.64 -6.47 0.88
CA ILE A 297 23.48 -5.69 0.46
C ILE A 297 22.57 -5.35 1.66
N PHE A 298 22.30 -6.31 2.53
CA PHE A 298 21.50 -6.07 3.72
C PHE A 298 22.20 -5.21 4.77
N THR A 299 23.55 -5.19 4.76
CA THR A 299 24.33 -4.23 5.56
C THR A 299 24.07 -2.80 5.04
N MET A 300 24.10 -2.58 3.73
CA MET A 300 23.79 -1.28 3.13
C MET A 300 22.34 -0.87 3.40
N LEU A 301 21.38 -1.82 3.30
CA LEU A 301 19.99 -1.60 3.69
C LEU A 301 19.92 -1.14 5.15
N GLY A 302 20.68 -1.79 6.05
CA GLY A 302 20.75 -1.43 7.47
C GLY A 302 21.24 0.00 7.71
N VAL A 303 22.23 0.47 6.94
CA VAL A 303 22.69 1.87 6.99
C VAL A 303 21.57 2.83 6.58
N GLY A 304 20.89 2.54 5.48
CA GLY A 304 19.75 3.34 5.04
C GLY A 304 18.61 3.40 6.09
N VAL A 305 18.29 2.25 6.69
CA VAL A 305 17.30 2.19 7.78
C VAL A 305 17.75 2.99 9.00
N ALA A 306 19.02 2.91 9.40
CA ALA A 306 19.55 3.69 10.52
C ALA A 306 19.43 5.20 10.26
N ASN A 307 19.64 5.65 9.03
CA ASN A 307 19.45 7.05 8.63
C ASN A 307 17.97 7.47 8.71
N ILE A 308 17.04 6.61 8.30
CA ILE A 308 15.60 6.85 8.43
C ILE A 308 15.23 6.96 9.92
N VAL A 309 15.73 6.07 10.76
CA VAL A 309 15.50 6.11 12.22
C VAL A 309 16.04 7.41 12.81
N ALA A 310 17.24 7.86 12.42
CA ALA A 310 17.82 9.11 12.92
C ALA A 310 17.01 10.37 12.56
N VAL A 311 16.25 10.35 11.45
CA VAL A 311 15.48 11.50 10.97
C VAL A 311 14.03 11.48 11.47
N LEU A 312 13.40 10.31 11.55
CA LEU A 312 11.97 10.16 11.79
C LEU A 312 11.63 9.64 13.20
N ASP A 313 12.59 9.00 13.88
CA ASP A 313 12.40 8.37 15.20
C ASP A 313 11.07 7.55 15.27
N PRO A 314 10.89 6.54 14.40
CA PRO A 314 9.63 5.83 14.30
C PRO A 314 9.48 4.76 15.39
N ASP A 315 8.24 4.44 15.77
CA ASP A 315 7.93 3.35 16.72
C ASP A 315 8.12 1.96 16.10
N LEU A 316 8.17 1.86 14.76
CA LEU A 316 8.24 0.59 14.03
C LEU A 316 8.76 0.78 12.60
N ILE A 317 9.60 -0.16 12.14
CA ILE A 317 9.92 -0.33 10.71
C ILE A 317 9.28 -1.65 10.23
N VAL A 318 8.55 -1.59 9.12
CA VAL A 318 7.92 -2.76 8.48
C VAL A 318 8.53 -2.99 7.11
N PHE A 319 8.96 -4.22 6.81
CA PHE A 319 9.46 -4.61 5.49
C PHE A 319 8.42 -5.43 4.74
N GLY A 320 8.13 -5.07 3.49
CA GLY A 320 7.30 -5.82 2.56
C GLY A 320 7.99 -6.04 1.21
N GLY A 321 7.30 -6.73 0.30
CA GLY A 321 7.79 -7.01 -1.05
C GLY A 321 8.63 -8.29 -1.17
N GLY A 322 8.93 -8.67 -2.43
CA GLY A 322 9.54 -9.96 -2.77
C GLY A 322 10.93 -10.19 -2.17
N VAL A 323 11.77 -9.15 -2.10
CA VAL A 323 13.13 -9.24 -1.53
C VAL A 323 13.08 -9.58 -0.04
N SER A 324 12.15 -8.97 0.70
CA SER A 324 12.01 -9.25 2.14
C SER A 324 11.59 -10.69 2.43
N LYS A 325 10.93 -11.36 1.48
CA LYS A 325 10.53 -12.78 1.55
C LYS A 325 11.63 -13.74 1.09
N GLY A 326 12.57 -13.27 0.28
CA GLY A 326 13.61 -14.11 -0.32
C GLY A 326 14.58 -14.73 0.71
N ALA A 327 14.96 -13.95 1.74
CA ALA A 327 15.82 -14.37 2.83
C ALA A 327 15.47 -13.60 4.12
N PRO A 328 14.27 -13.80 4.71
CA PRO A 328 13.73 -12.97 5.78
C PRO A 328 14.63 -12.93 7.04
N ASP A 329 15.09 -14.09 7.50
CA ASP A 329 15.89 -14.19 8.71
C ASP A 329 17.25 -13.53 8.54
N LEU A 330 17.91 -13.76 7.40
CA LEU A 330 19.22 -13.16 7.09
C LEU A 330 19.09 -11.64 6.97
N MET A 331 18.04 -11.18 6.29
CA MET A 331 17.77 -9.74 6.11
C MET A 331 17.55 -9.07 7.47
N LEU A 332 16.58 -9.56 8.25
CA LEU A 332 16.27 -8.95 9.55
C LEU A 332 17.44 -8.98 10.50
N ALA A 333 18.15 -10.11 10.61
CA ALA A 333 19.31 -10.23 11.48
C ALA A 333 20.43 -9.25 11.11
N THR A 334 20.72 -9.12 9.79
CA THR A 334 21.77 -8.24 9.28
C THR A 334 21.40 -6.78 9.48
N VAL A 335 20.19 -6.38 9.06
CA VAL A 335 19.69 -4.99 9.22
C VAL A 335 19.65 -4.61 10.70
N GLN A 336 19.11 -5.47 11.56
CA GLN A 336 19.01 -5.20 13.00
C GLN A 336 20.40 -5.05 13.65
N LYS A 337 21.39 -5.87 13.24
CA LYS A 337 22.77 -5.74 13.70
C LYS A 337 23.37 -4.37 13.37
N VAL A 338 23.14 -3.88 12.15
CA VAL A 338 23.63 -2.57 11.70
C VAL A 338 22.93 -1.45 12.44
N VAL A 339 21.59 -1.48 12.47
CA VAL A 339 20.79 -0.44 13.12
C VAL A 339 21.14 -0.32 14.61
N ARG A 340 21.25 -1.44 15.35
CA ARG A 340 21.67 -1.45 16.76
C ARG A 340 23.08 -0.90 17.01
N LYS A 341 23.97 -1.01 16.02
CA LYS A 341 25.32 -0.48 16.15
C LYS A 341 25.36 1.06 15.99
N ILE A 342 24.43 1.61 15.22
CA ILE A 342 24.39 3.04 14.89
C ILE A 342 23.44 3.78 15.82
N GLN A 343 22.28 3.20 16.16
CA GLN A 343 21.24 3.78 16.98
C GLN A 343 21.25 3.16 18.38
N PRO A 344 21.27 3.98 19.46
CA PRO A 344 21.32 3.47 20.83
C PRO A 344 20.03 2.75 21.26
N ASP A 345 18.88 3.21 20.78
CA ASP A 345 17.55 2.64 21.07
C ASP A 345 16.77 2.47 19.75
N PRO A 346 17.03 1.40 18.99
CA PRO A 346 16.41 1.22 17.68
C PRO A 346 14.99 0.69 17.80
N PRO A 347 14.08 1.12 16.90
CA PRO A 347 12.72 0.58 16.85
C PRO A 347 12.73 -0.90 16.45
N PRO A 348 11.68 -1.66 16.79
CA PRO A 348 11.50 -3.01 16.30
C PRO A 348 11.40 -3.04 14.77
N LEU A 349 11.99 -4.08 14.16
CA LEU A 349 11.91 -4.37 12.74
C LEU A 349 10.99 -5.57 12.54
N LYS A 350 9.98 -5.45 11.68
CA LYS A 350 9.01 -6.52 11.40
C LYS A 350 8.82 -6.73 9.90
N LEU A 351 8.43 -7.94 9.54
CA LEU A 351 7.93 -8.23 8.20
C LEU A 351 6.43 -7.89 8.13
N SER A 352 5.99 -7.50 6.95
CA SER A 352 4.57 -7.33 6.62
C SER A 352 3.80 -8.62 6.91
N ALA A 353 2.69 -8.51 7.65
CA ALA A 353 1.76 -9.62 7.83
C ALA A 353 0.82 -9.77 6.63
N LEU A 354 0.57 -8.69 5.91
CA LEU A 354 -0.31 -8.68 4.73
C LEU A 354 0.41 -9.13 3.46
N GLN A 355 1.73 -9.10 3.46
CA GLN A 355 2.57 -9.52 2.32
C GLN A 355 2.13 -8.85 0.99
N ASP A 356 1.77 -9.66 -0.02
CA ASP A 356 1.36 -9.17 -1.34
C ASP A 356 -0.01 -8.46 -1.32
N ASN A 357 -0.80 -8.65 -0.28
CA ASN A 357 -2.12 -8.03 -0.13
C ASN A 357 -2.07 -6.63 0.53
N ALA A 358 -0.91 -6.14 0.94
CA ALA A 358 -0.80 -4.88 1.68
C ALA A 358 -1.34 -3.69 0.87
N GLN A 359 -0.98 -3.60 -0.40
CA GLN A 359 -1.42 -2.54 -1.31
C GLN A 359 -2.93 -2.59 -1.55
N THR A 360 -3.46 -3.76 -1.88
CA THR A 360 -4.90 -3.95 -2.10
C THR A 360 -5.71 -3.69 -0.84
N CYS A 361 -5.22 -4.12 0.31
CA CYS A 361 -5.83 -3.84 1.62
C CYS A 361 -5.90 -2.33 1.88
N GLY A 362 -4.80 -1.60 1.62
CA GLY A 362 -4.76 -0.14 1.71
C GLY A 362 -5.70 0.56 0.74
N ALA A 363 -5.79 0.05 -0.50
CA ALA A 363 -6.71 0.57 -1.51
C ALA A 363 -8.18 0.39 -1.08
N ILE A 364 -8.56 -0.78 -0.58
CA ILE A 364 -9.91 -1.01 -0.03
C ILE A 364 -10.19 -0.03 1.10
N PHE A 365 -9.28 0.12 2.07
CA PHE A 365 -9.46 1.04 3.19
C PHE A 365 -9.63 2.48 2.73
N SER A 366 -8.79 2.93 1.80
CA SER A 366 -8.84 4.29 1.23
C SER A 366 -10.16 4.55 0.49
N ALA A 367 -10.61 3.57 -0.31
CA ALA A 367 -11.90 3.65 -1.01
C ALA A 367 -13.08 3.68 -0.03
N LEU A 368 -13.03 2.90 1.05
CA LEU A 368 -14.04 2.92 2.11
C LEU A 368 -14.12 4.29 2.80
N GLY A 369 -12.98 4.83 3.21
CA GLY A 369 -12.91 6.16 3.83
C GLY A 369 -13.54 7.21 2.92
N LEU A 370 -13.18 7.20 1.63
CA LEU A 370 -13.72 8.12 0.64
C LEU A 370 -15.24 7.96 0.43
N ALA A 371 -15.73 6.71 0.38
CA ALA A 371 -17.16 6.40 0.27
C ALA A 371 -17.93 6.86 1.51
N GLN A 372 -17.43 6.57 2.71
CA GLN A 372 -18.04 6.94 3.99
C GLN A 372 -18.05 8.46 4.17
N ASP A 373 -16.98 9.16 3.77
CA ASP A 373 -16.90 10.61 3.77
C ASP A 373 -17.92 11.25 2.82
N SER A 374 -18.10 10.67 1.65
CA SER A 374 -19.11 11.14 0.69
C SER A 374 -20.54 11.00 1.23
N VAL A 375 -20.82 9.86 1.87
CA VAL A 375 -22.12 9.61 2.52
C VAL A 375 -22.32 10.55 3.72
N ALA A 376 -21.31 10.72 4.56
CA ALA A 376 -21.38 11.61 5.73
C ALA A 376 -21.68 13.06 5.34
N ARG A 377 -21.08 13.56 4.27
CA ARG A 377 -21.36 14.91 3.73
C ARG A 377 -22.82 15.11 3.31
N GLN A 378 -23.49 14.06 2.84
CA GLN A 378 -24.91 14.11 2.48
C GLN A 378 -25.85 14.14 3.72
N LEU A 379 -25.29 13.86 4.92
CA LEU A 379 -26.00 13.86 6.20
C LEU A 379 -25.76 15.15 7.02
N ALA A 380 -24.85 16.00 6.56
CA ALA A 380 -24.51 17.26 7.24
C ALA A 380 -25.58 18.29 7.05
#